data_550e44611defb44a6fbf10b788bf2136
#
_entry.id   550e44611defb44a6fbf10b788bf2136
#
_cell.length_a   1.000
_cell.length_b   1.000
_cell.length_c   1.000
_cell.angle_alpha   90.00
_cell.angle_beta   90.00
_cell.angle_gamma   90.00
#
_symmetry.space_group_name_H-M   'P 1'
#
loop_
_entity.id
_entity.type
_entity.pdbx_description
1 polymer ?
#
loop_
_entity_poly.entity_id
_entity_poly.type
_entity_poly.pdbx_seq_one_letter_code
_entity_poly.pdbx_strand_id
1 'polypeptide(L)'
;MPEKIEELVRAALAAAQEAGDLSAFELDDCAIERPADTSHGEWTSTMALKSAKLAHCAPRKIAEAVVAHMPEDPAIEKVEIAGPGFINFYLSVAVKNAIFGEAREKGMDFAKSNVGGGLKTQVEFVSANPVGPMHIGHGRWAALGDSLCRVMDHAGYDIQREFYINDHGSQMNTFGNSISTRYMQLADIIAKQGVDIDEAHKLLIADRDAFVADENDEHPETHPYQDNFAETLGKDSYGGDYIIDEAAEFWRTDGDKWVDADPQERMESFRERGYVKMVDNMRNLCHAVNCDFDRWFSERSLYVKDTEGETAGTSAVDRAFEKLYKMGYLYTKDGALWFRSTDLGDDKDRVLIKSDGEYTYFASDVAYHWDKFQRVDHVIDIWGADHHGYIDRVRCVCDALGYPGKFEVLLGQLVNLLRNGKPVRMSKRKGTMVTLQELVDEVGSDAARYTLISKSSNQMVDFDIEAVKKRDNSNPVYYVQYAHARVCSILRRAADVTPEQADEMGMKAVAAKAIGENVDYSLLTDPTELALSRKLNELTDLIASCARDRAPFRLTHFAEELAGDFHRFYAACQVLPSEGRPVDPELSRARLAACDAVRVTLALVLTLVGVSAPEQM
;
A
#
# COMPACT_ATOMS: atom_id res chain seq x y z
N MET A 1 8.62 -12.35 -25.83
CA MET A 1 9.31 -11.64 -26.95
C MET A 1 10.82 -11.62 -26.81
N PRO A 2 11.44 -11.33 -25.64
CA PRO A 2 12.89 -11.41 -25.48
C PRO A 2 13.48 -12.75 -25.92
N GLU A 3 12.88 -13.86 -25.48
CA GLU A 3 13.29 -15.24 -25.83
C GLU A 3 13.29 -15.46 -27.35
N LYS A 4 12.26 -14.96 -28.05
CA LYS A 4 12.18 -15.06 -29.50
C LYS A 4 13.29 -14.25 -30.19
N ILE A 5 13.58 -13.05 -29.71
CA ILE A 5 14.68 -12.22 -30.23
C ILE A 5 16.03 -12.91 -29.96
N GLU A 6 16.19 -13.50 -28.77
CA GLU A 6 17.38 -14.27 -28.44
C GLU A 6 17.59 -15.46 -29.40
N GLU A 7 16.52 -16.21 -29.71
CA GLU A 7 16.55 -17.30 -30.69
C GLU A 7 17.00 -16.80 -32.08
N LEU A 8 16.45 -15.66 -32.53
CA LEU A 8 16.84 -15.04 -33.80
C LEU A 8 18.31 -14.61 -33.82
N VAL A 9 18.78 -13.99 -32.74
CA VAL A 9 20.17 -13.55 -32.60
C VAL A 9 21.13 -14.76 -32.54
N ARG A 10 20.78 -15.82 -31.83
CA ARG A 10 21.59 -17.07 -31.79
C ARG A 10 21.65 -17.74 -33.14
N ALA A 11 20.53 -17.83 -33.86
CA ALA A 11 20.49 -18.38 -35.21
C ALA A 11 21.35 -17.54 -36.20
N ALA A 12 21.24 -16.23 -36.12
CA ALA A 12 22.04 -15.31 -36.95
C ALA A 12 23.54 -15.41 -36.63
N LEU A 13 23.92 -15.51 -35.34
CA LEU A 13 25.32 -15.71 -34.95
C LEU A 13 25.89 -17.03 -35.49
N ALA A 14 25.14 -18.14 -35.34
CA ALA A 14 25.57 -19.44 -35.87
C ALA A 14 25.74 -19.40 -37.38
N ALA A 15 24.83 -18.78 -38.11
CA ALA A 15 24.94 -18.62 -39.57
C ALA A 15 26.14 -17.76 -39.98
N ALA A 16 26.43 -16.67 -39.28
CA ALA A 16 27.61 -15.83 -39.51
C ALA A 16 28.93 -16.57 -39.25
N GLN A 17 28.97 -17.45 -38.26
CA GLN A 17 30.13 -18.30 -37.97
C GLN A 17 30.30 -19.39 -39.04
N GLU A 18 29.23 -20.04 -39.46
CA GLU A 18 29.25 -21.06 -40.54
C GLU A 18 29.68 -20.46 -41.90
N ALA A 19 29.26 -19.22 -42.18
CA ALA A 19 29.67 -18.49 -43.37
C ALA A 19 31.14 -18.02 -43.31
N GLY A 20 31.77 -18.06 -42.14
CA GLY A 20 33.15 -17.61 -41.94
C GLY A 20 33.30 -16.11 -41.75
N ASP A 21 32.21 -15.37 -41.59
CA ASP A 21 32.24 -13.91 -41.31
C ASP A 21 32.66 -13.60 -39.86
N LEU A 22 32.47 -14.55 -38.94
CA LEU A 22 32.92 -14.48 -37.57
C LEU A 22 33.67 -15.77 -37.18
N SER A 23 34.67 -15.62 -36.29
CA SER A 23 35.31 -16.78 -35.66
C SER A 23 34.30 -17.50 -34.73
N ALA A 24 34.54 -18.80 -34.55
CA ALA A 24 33.69 -19.58 -33.60
C ALA A 24 33.94 -19.13 -32.15
N PHE A 25 32.90 -18.80 -31.43
CA PHE A 25 32.86 -18.57 -29.99
C PHE A 25 31.46 -18.93 -29.47
N GLU A 26 31.35 -19.25 -28.20
CA GLU A 26 30.07 -19.50 -27.54
C GLU A 26 29.65 -18.25 -26.75
N LEU A 27 28.34 -18.02 -26.68
CA LEU A 27 27.69 -16.94 -25.95
C LEU A 27 26.77 -17.54 -24.90
N ASP A 28 27.01 -17.20 -23.64
CA ASP A 28 26.13 -17.62 -22.52
C ASP A 28 24.78 -16.90 -22.62
N ASP A 29 24.78 -15.61 -22.97
CA ASP A 29 23.60 -14.74 -23.00
C ASP A 29 23.69 -13.72 -24.15
N CYS A 30 22.62 -13.58 -24.93
CA CYS A 30 22.50 -12.57 -25.98
C CYS A 30 22.19 -11.15 -25.47
N ALA A 31 22.01 -11.00 -24.15
CA ALA A 31 21.78 -9.73 -23.49
C ALA A 31 20.70 -8.88 -24.18
N ILE A 32 19.48 -9.44 -24.23
CA ILE A 32 18.30 -8.75 -24.75
C ILE A 32 17.70 -7.90 -23.64
N GLU A 33 17.65 -6.59 -23.85
CA GLU A 33 17.18 -5.62 -22.86
C GLU A 33 16.34 -4.51 -23.51
N ARG A 34 15.57 -3.76 -22.73
CA ARG A 34 14.86 -2.58 -23.25
C ARG A 34 15.84 -1.42 -23.38
N PRO A 35 15.90 -0.71 -24.52
CA PRO A 35 16.74 0.46 -24.66
C PRO A 35 16.25 1.59 -23.73
N ALA A 36 17.18 2.37 -23.19
CA ALA A 36 16.86 3.54 -22.37
C ALA A 36 16.10 4.63 -23.13
N ASP A 37 16.36 4.74 -24.43
CA ASP A 37 15.66 5.65 -25.34
C ASP A 37 14.80 4.81 -26.31
N THR A 38 13.50 5.01 -26.24
CA THR A 38 12.50 4.29 -27.05
C THR A 38 12.59 4.58 -28.55
N SER A 39 13.33 5.61 -28.98
CA SER A 39 13.63 5.85 -30.38
C SER A 39 14.53 4.76 -30.98
N HIS A 40 15.17 3.96 -30.17
CA HIS A 40 16.03 2.84 -30.55
C HIS A 40 15.30 1.48 -30.63
N GLY A 41 13.99 1.50 -30.81
CA GLY A 41 13.16 0.30 -30.91
C GLY A 41 12.64 -0.19 -29.55
N GLU A 42 11.99 -1.36 -29.55
CA GLU A 42 11.41 -1.93 -28.36
C GLU A 42 12.39 -2.82 -27.58
N TRP A 43 13.39 -3.38 -28.26
CA TRP A 43 14.43 -4.23 -27.67
C TRP A 43 15.79 -3.94 -28.28
N THR A 44 16.85 -4.17 -27.51
CA THR A 44 18.24 -4.08 -27.97
C THR A 44 19.04 -5.27 -27.48
N SER A 45 19.99 -5.73 -28.30
CA SER A 45 21.00 -6.70 -27.87
C SER A 45 22.34 -6.03 -27.73
N THR A 46 23.01 -6.23 -26.61
CA THR A 46 24.39 -5.81 -26.37
C THR A 46 25.41 -6.94 -26.60
N MET A 47 24.99 -8.07 -27.20
CA MET A 47 25.82 -9.24 -27.42
C MET A 47 27.12 -8.93 -28.14
N ALA A 48 27.08 -8.09 -29.18
CA ALA A 48 28.27 -7.73 -29.96
C ALA A 48 29.33 -7.00 -29.13
N LEU A 49 28.90 -6.19 -28.15
CA LEU A 49 29.80 -5.51 -27.21
C LEU A 49 30.44 -6.52 -26.23
N LYS A 50 29.64 -7.44 -25.69
CA LYS A 50 30.07 -8.46 -24.73
C LYS A 50 31.01 -9.49 -25.39
N SER A 51 30.76 -9.86 -26.64
CA SER A 51 31.54 -10.89 -27.37
C SER A 51 32.79 -10.38 -28.09
N ALA A 52 33.06 -9.08 -28.11
CA ALA A 52 34.18 -8.48 -28.85
C ALA A 52 35.55 -9.11 -28.56
N LYS A 53 35.81 -9.44 -27.27
CA LYS A 53 37.05 -10.10 -26.84
C LYS A 53 37.10 -11.57 -27.27
N LEU A 54 35.99 -12.28 -27.25
CA LEU A 54 35.88 -13.68 -27.64
C LEU A 54 36.04 -13.86 -29.16
N ALA A 55 35.40 -12.97 -29.91
CA ALA A 55 35.46 -12.94 -31.37
C ALA A 55 36.77 -12.36 -31.94
N HIS A 56 37.60 -11.72 -31.10
CA HIS A 56 38.77 -10.92 -31.55
C HIS A 56 38.43 -9.92 -32.63
N CYS A 57 37.24 -9.32 -32.58
CA CYS A 57 36.70 -8.45 -33.62
C CYS A 57 36.04 -7.21 -32.99
N ALA A 58 35.98 -6.11 -33.72
CA ALA A 58 35.31 -4.90 -33.28
C ALA A 58 33.80 -5.16 -33.09
N PRO A 59 33.16 -4.68 -32.01
CA PRO A 59 31.75 -4.95 -31.74
C PRO A 59 30.82 -4.59 -32.92
N ARG A 60 31.06 -3.47 -33.57
CA ARG A 60 30.26 -3.06 -34.74
C ARG A 60 30.32 -4.05 -35.90
N LYS A 61 31.50 -4.64 -36.16
CA LYS A 61 31.65 -5.67 -37.21
C LYS A 61 30.93 -6.96 -36.84
N ILE A 62 30.92 -7.32 -35.55
CA ILE A 62 30.14 -8.45 -35.05
C ILE A 62 28.64 -8.20 -35.25
N ALA A 63 28.16 -7.01 -34.89
CA ALA A 63 26.77 -6.64 -35.11
C ALA A 63 26.39 -6.66 -36.59
N GLU A 64 27.28 -6.14 -37.47
CA GLU A 64 27.07 -6.13 -38.94
C GLU A 64 26.98 -7.56 -39.50
N ALA A 65 27.86 -8.47 -39.06
CA ALA A 65 27.82 -9.87 -39.49
C ALA A 65 26.56 -10.58 -38.99
N VAL A 66 26.17 -10.39 -37.72
CA VAL A 66 24.96 -11.00 -37.14
C VAL A 66 23.70 -10.46 -37.84
N VAL A 67 23.59 -9.15 -38.06
CA VAL A 67 22.42 -8.57 -38.73
C VAL A 67 22.33 -9.00 -40.20
N ALA A 68 23.45 -9.19 -40.90
CA ALA A 68 23.47 -9.69 -42.29
C ALA A 68 22.90 -11.10 -42.42
N HIS A 69 23.01 -11.92 -41.36
CA HIS A 69 22.49 -13.29 -41.33
C HIS A 69 21.18 -13.41 -40.50
N MET A 70 20.55 -12.27 -40.12
CA MET A 70 19.33 -12.28 -39.31
C MET A 70 18.16 -12.91 -40.08
N PRO A 71 17.52 -13.95 -39.55
CA PRO A 71 16.33 -14.52 -40.18
C PRO A 71 15.20 -13.50 -40.26
N GLU A 72 14.45 -13.50 -41.36
CA GLU A 72 13.21 -12.73 -41.42
C GLU A 72 12.15 -13.30 -40.50
N ASP A 73 11.50 -12.45 -39.71
CA ASP A 73 10.40 -12.81 -38.83
C ASP A 73 9.30 -11.75 -38.88
N PRO A 74 8.02 -12.12 -39.08
CA PRO A 74 6.92 -11.17 -39.20
C PRO A 74 6.67 -10.34 -37.93
N ALA A 75 7.25 -10.74 -36.81
CA ALA A 75 7.19 -9.99 -35.56
C ALA A 75 8.16 -8.78 -35.56
N ILE A 76 9.19 -8.81 -36.40
CA ILE A 76 10.22 -7.77 -36.47
C ILE A 76 10.00 -6.93 -37.71
N GLU A 77 9.74 -5.64 -37.54
CA GLU A 77 9.59 -4.69 -38.64
C GLU A 77 10.97 -4.25 -39.20
N LYS A 78 11.93 -4.03 -38.29
CA LYS A 78 13.26 -3.52 -38.64
C LYS A 78 14.29 -3.94 -37.60
N VAL A 79 15.51 -4.23 -38.06
CA VAL A 79 16.70 -4.38 -37.20
C VAL A 79 17.71 -3.29 -37.59
N GLU A 80 18.29 -2.57 -36.63
CA GLU A 80 19.19 -1.46 -36.85
C GLU A 80 20.40 -1.52 -35.92
N ILE A 81 21.59 -1.21 -36.47
CA ILE A 81 22.82 -1.16 -35.67
C ILE A 81 23.08 0.26 -35.22
N ALA A 82 23.13 0.50 -33.91
CA ALA A 82 23.42 1.80 -33.35
C ALA A 82 24.77 1.83 -32.60
N GLY A 83 25.41 2.99 -32.62
CA GLY A 83 26.65 3.25 -31.91
C GLY A 83 27.76 2.22 -32.17
N PRO A 84 28.44 1.72 -31.12
CA PRO A 84 29.57 0.81 -31.26
C PRO A 84 29.20 -0.65 -31.55
N GLY A 85 27.90 -1.01 -31.62
CA GLY A 85 27.47 -2.39 -31.89
C GLY A 85 26.21 -2.82 -31.14
N PHE A 86 25.34 -1.88 -30.75
CA PHE A 86 23.97 -2.21 -30.28
C PHE A 86 23.14 -2.70 -31.48
N ILE A 87 22.44 -3.80 -31.31
CA ILE A 87 21.50 -4.32 -32.31
C ILE A 87 20.08 -4.03 -31.81
N ASN A 88 19.41 -3.07 -32.43
CA ASN A 88 18.09 -2.60 -32.03
C ASN A 88 17.00 -3.27 -32.87
N PHE A 89 15.95 -3.75 -32.21
CA PHE A 89 14.82 -4.43 -32.83
C PHE A 89 13.57 -3.58 -32.70
N TYR A 90 12.97 -3.29 -33.85
CA TYR A 90 11.69 -2.62 -33.96
C TYR A 90 10.62 -3.67 -34.26
N LEU A 91 9.65 -3.80 -33.36
CA LEU A 91 8.58 -4.77 -33.52
C LEU A 91 7.54 -4.29 -34.51
N SER A 92 6.89 -5.21 -35.21
CA SER A 92 5.77 -4.87 -36.11
C SER A 92 4.59 -4.30 -35.32
N VAL A 93 3.80 -3.45 -35.99
CA VAL A 93 2.60 -2.84 -35.37
C VAL A 93 1.65 -3.88 -34.81
N ALA A 94 1.45 -5.00 -35.53
CA ALA A 94 0.59 -6.10 -35.07
C ALA A 94 1.07 -6.69 -33.73
N VAL A 95 2.38 -6.86 -33.57
CA VAL A 95 2.97 -7.41 -32.32
C VAL A 95 2.87 -6.40 -31.18
N LYS A 96 3.19 -5.13 -31.43
CA LYS A 96 3.05 -4.07 -30.42
C LYS A 96 1.62 -3.98 -29.90
N ASN A 97 0.65 -3.99 -30.82
CA ASN A 97 -0.76 -3.81 -30.50
C ASN A 97 -1.47 -5.09 -30.01
N ALA A 98 -0.83 -6.27 -30.08
CA ALA A 98 -1.37 -7.51 -29.50
C ALA A 98 -1.68 -7.36 -27.99
N ILE A 99 -1.00 -6.42 -27.30
CA ILE A 99 -1.23 -6.10 -25.90
C ILE A 99 -2.69 -5.68 -25.62
N PHE A 100 -3.38 -5.04 -26.55
CA PHE A 100 -4.78 -4.68 -26.40
C PHE A 100 -5.67 -5.93 -26.28
N GLY A 101 -5.39 -6.96 -27.09
CA GLY A 101 -6.07 -8.25 -26.99
C GLY A 101 -5.78 -8.95 -25.65
N GLU A 102 -4.51 -8.99 -25.28
CA GLU A 102 -4.05 -9.61 -24.04
C GLU A 102 -4.70 -8.95 -22.79
N ALA A 103 -4.71 -7.62 -22.72
CA ALA A 103 -5.33 -6.91 -21.60
C ALA A 103 -6.83 -7.21 -21.45
N ARG A 104 -7.55 -7.25 -22.58
CA ARG A 104 -8.98 -7.57 -22.61
C ARG A 104 -9.28 -9.02 -22.22
N GLU A 105 -8.48 -9.96 -22.68
CA GLU A 105 -8.63 -11.38 -22.39
C GLU A 105 -8.35 -11.67 -20.92
N LYS A 106 -7.21 -11.22 -20.41
CA LYS A 106 -6.76 -11.46 -19.04
C LYS A 106 -7.55 -10.66 -18.00
N GLY A 107 -8.12 -9.52 -18.37
CA GLY A 107 -8.89 -8.71 -17.43
C GLY A 107 -8.05 -8.30 -16.22
N MET A 108 -8.53 -8.60 -15.02
CA MET A 108 -7.83 -8.29 -13.76
C MET A 108 -6.56 -9.13 -13.55
N ASP A 109 -6.33 -10.18 -14.33
CA ASP A 109 -5.09 -10.96 -14.32
C ASP A 109 -4.04 -10.43 -15.34
N PHE A 110 -4.36 -9.35 -16.04
CA PHE A 110 -3.42 -8.70 -16.95
C PHE A 110 -2.18 -8.22 -16.20
N ALA A 111 -1.03 -8.27 -16.86
CA ALA A 111 0.27 -7.88 -16.30
C ALA A 111 0.72 -8.63 -15.02
N LYS A 112 0.12 -9.77 -14.69
CA LYS A 112 0.65 -10.66 -13.65
C LYS A 112 2.04 -11.17 -14.01
N SER A 113 2.87 -11.30 -12.99
CA SER A 113 4.20 -11.90 -13.09
C SER A 113 4.44 -12.90 -11.96
N ASN A 114 5.52 -13.65 -12.02
CA ASN A 114 5.94 -14.55 -10.95
C ASN A 114 7.30 -14.15 -10.36
N VAL A 115 7.60 -12.86 -10.33
CA VAL A 115 8.87 -12.36 -9.78
C VAL A 115 9.00 -12.67 -8.29
N GLY A 116 7.88 -12.82 -7.58
CA GLY A 116 7.82 -13.21 -6.18
C GLY A 116 8.09 -14.70 -5.92
N GLY A 117 7.92 -15.55 -6.95
CA GLY A 117 8.20 -17.00 -6.84
C GLY A 117 7.43 -17.73 -5.74
N GLY A 118 6.28 -17.21 -5.31
CA GLY A 118 5.50 -17.78 -4.20
C GLY A 118 6.13 -17.56 -2.81
N LEU A 119 7.10 -16.63 -2.66
CA LEU A 119 7.72 -16.34 -1.36
C LEU A 119 6.67 -15.88 -0.37
N LYS A 120 6.51 -16.62 0.73
CA LYS A 120 5.61 -16.27 1.82
C LYS A 120 6.13 -15.04 2.54
N THR A 121 5.40 -13.95 2.41
CA THR A 121 5.80 -12.65 2.94
C THR A 121 4.69 -12.06 3.80
N GLN A 122 4.99 -11.70 5.03
CA GLN A 122 4.10 -10.89 5.86
C GLN A 122 4.43 -9.42 5.70
N VAL A 123 3.39 -8.60 5.62
CA VAL A 123 3.51 -7.15 5.71
C VAL A 123 2.70 -6.67 6.91
N GLU A 124 3.39 -6.07 7.89
CA GLU A 124 2.76 -5.39 9.03
C GLU A 124 2.68 -3.89 8.75
N PHE A 125 1.50 -3.32 8.95
CA PHE A 125 1.30 -1.90 8.74
C PHE A 125 0.09 -1.36 9.51
N VAL A 126 0.01 -0.04 9.66
CA VAL A 126 -0.91 0.71 10.55
C VAL A 126 -0.56 0.52 12.02
N SER A 127 -0.84 -0.63 12.60
CA SER A 127 -0.45 -1.07 13.95
C SER A 127 -0.67 0.00 15.03
N ALA A 128 -1.92 0.50 15.14
CA ALA A 128 -2.28 1.58 16.04
C ALA A 128 -2.64 1.06 17.44
N ASN A 129 -2.38 1.89 18.47
CA ASN A 129 -2.76 1.59 19.85
C ASN A 129 -4.28 1.77 20.01
N PRO A 130 -5.00 0.83 20.65
CA PRO A 130 -6.45 0.85 20.81
C PRO A 130 -6.90 1.75 21.97
N VAL A 131 -6.39 2.98 22.00
CA VAL A 131 -6.64 3.98 23.06
C VAL A 131 -7.23 5.28 22.52
N GLY A 132 -7.56 5.30 21.24
CA GLY A 132 -8.18 6.44 20.57
C GLY A 132 -8.35 6.24 19.08
N PRO A 133 -9.03 7.18 18.39
CA PRO A 133 -9.31 7.09 16.97
C PRO A 133 -8.04 7.16 16.12
N MET A 134 -8.07 6.50 14.97
CA MET A 134 -6.99 6.58 13.98
C MET A 134 -6.94 7.98 13.36
N HIS A 135 -5.73 8.48 13.10
CA HIS A 135 -5.47 9.76 12.45
C HIS A 135 -4.93 9.57 11.02
N ILE A 136 -4.77 10.67 10.28
CA ILE A 136 -4.33 10.66 8.88
C ILE A 136 -3.00 9.91 8.65
N GLY A 137 -2.09 9.89 9.62
CA GLY A 137 -0.85 9.10 9.53
C GLY A 137 -1.12 7.60 9.42
N HIS A 138 -2.08 7.08 10.20
CA HIS A 138 -2.53 5.68 10.07
C HIS A 138 -3.16 5.42 8.69
N GLY A 139 -3.92 6.38 8.16
CA GLY A 139 -4.47 6.32 6.81
C GLY A 139 -3.39 6.20 5.73
N ARG A 140 -2.25 6.88 5.92
CA ARG A 140 -1.11 6.75 5.00
C ARG A 140 -0.52 5.35 5.02
N TRP A 141 -0.34 4.78 6.22
CA TRP A 141 0.19 3.42 6.35
C TRP A 141 -0.79 2.38 5.81
N ALA A 142 -2.09 2.58 5.99
CA ALA A 142 -3.13 1.75 5.40
C ALA A 142 -3.06 1.78 3.87
N ALA A 143 -3.00 2.97 3.26
CA ALA A 143 -2.92 3.11 1.81
C ALA A 143 -1.62 2.52 1.24
N LEU A 144 -0.46 2.77 1.88
CA LEU A 144 0.84 2.26 1.43
C LEU A 144 0.94 0.74 1.59
N GLY A 145 0.62 0.22 2.79
CA GLY A 145 0.78 -1.19 3.11
C GLY A 145 -0.16 -2.08 2.30
N ASP A 146 -1.44 -1.72 2.23
CA ASP A 146 -2.41 -2.48 1.45
C ASP A 146 -2.09 -2.45 -0.06
N SER A 147 -1.71 -1.29 -0.61
CA SER A 147 -1.30 -1.21 -2.03
C SER A 147 -0.04 -2.01 -2.30
N LEU A 148 0.94 -2.00 -1.39
CA LEU A 148 2.13 -2.85 -1.51
C LEU A 148 1.75 -4.33 -1.51
N CYS A 149 0.88 -4.76 -0.60
CA CYS A 149 0.39 -6.13 -0.54
C CYS A 149 -0.30 -6.55 -1.85
N ARG A 150 -1.19 -5.73 -2.40
CA ARG A 150 -1.88 -6.00 -3.68
C ARG A 150 -0.91 -6.12 -4.85
N VAL A 151 0.08 -5.22 -4.92
CA VAL A 151 1.11 -5.22 -5.95
C VAL A 151 2.01 -6.45 -5.83
N MET A 152 2.42 -6.82 -4.63
CA MET A 152 3.26 -8.01 -4.40
C MET A 152 2.49 -9.31 -4.69
N ASP A 153 1.23 -9.42 -4.29
CA ASP A 153 0.36 -10.54 -4.63
C ASP A 153 0.23 -10.70 -6.15
N HIS A 154 -0.04 -9.60 -6.87
CA HIS A 154 -0.12 -9.58 -8.33
C HIS A 154 1.22 -9.93 -9.00
N ALA A 155 2.35 -9.70 -8.33
CA ALA A 155 3.70 -10.06 -8.76
C ALA A 155 4.12 -11.48 -8.33
N GLY A 156 3.22 -12.28 -7.74
CA GLY A 156 3.44 -13.71 -7.44
C GLY A 156 4.07 -14.00 -6.08
N TYR A 157 3.98 -13.08 -5.10
CA TYR A 157 4.28 -13.37 -3.70
C TYR A 157 3.05 -13.98 -3.01
N ASP A 158 3.27 -14.79 -1.96
CA ASP A 158 2.22 -15.27 -1.05
C ASP A 158 2.15 -14.32 0.15
N ILE A 159 1.15 -13.43 0.16
CA ILE A 159 1.10 -12.28 1.07
C ILE A 159 0.18 -12.53 2.27
N GLN A 160 0.66 -12.22 3.47
CA GLN A 160 -0.11 -12.12 4.71
C GLN A 160 -0.10 -10.69 5.23
N ARG A 161 -1.27 -10.07 5.40
CA ARG A 161 -1.48 -8.74 5.99
C ARG A 161 -1.68 -8.86 7.47
N GLU A 162 -0.90 -8.13 8.28
CA GLU A 162 -1.04 -8.17 9.74
C GLU A 162 -1.14 -6.78 10.33
N PHE A 163 -2.08 -6.63 11.27
CA PHE A 163 -2.23 -5.48 12.14
C PHE A 163 -1.80 -5.89 13.56
N TYR A 164 -0.81 -5.22 14.13
CA TYR A 164 -0.40 -5.41 15.52
C TYR A 164 -1.19 -4.48 16.43
N ILE A 165 -1.93 -5.07 17.38
CA ILE A 165 -2.67 -4.33 18.40
C ILE A 165 -1.77 -4.22 19.63
N ASN A 166 -1.26 -3.02 19.92
CA ASN A 166 -0.50 -2.74 21.13
C ASN A 166 -1.47 -2.54 22.30
N ASP A 167 -1.96 -3.65 22.85
CA ASP A 167 -2.98 -3.71 23.90
C ASP A 167 -2.41 -4.14 25.27
N HIS A 168 -1.09 -4.09 25.44
CA HIS A 168 -0.39 -4.42 26.68
C HIS A 168 0.30 -3.17 27.27
N GLY A 169 0.43 -3.13 28.60
CA GLY A 169 1.19 -2.09 29.30
C GLY A 169 0.36 -0.93 29.87
N SER A 170 1.06 0.12 30.32
CA SER A 170 0.48 1.23 31.09
C SER A 170 -0.52 2.09 30.31
N GLN A 171 -0.39 2.19 28.99
CA GLN A 171 -1.30 2.99 28.16
C GLN A 171 -2.75 2.51 28.24
N MET A 172 -2.96 1.20 28.30
CA MET A 172 -4.30 0.62 28.46
C MET A 172 -4.92 0.98 29.82
N ASN A 173 -4.13 1.00 30.89
CA ASN A 173 -4.59 1.42 32.21
C ASN A 173 -4.92 2.93 32.22
N THR A 174 -4.09 3.76 31.59
CA THR A 174 -4.37 5.19 31.42
C THR A 174 -5.67 5.42 30.66
N PHE A 175 -5.93 4.63 29.61
CA PHE A 175 -7.17 4.68 28.84
C PHE A 175 -8.39 4.34 29.71
N GLY A 176 -8.36 3.22 30.44
CA GLY A 176 -9.42 2.83 31.36
C GLY A 176 -9.66 3.87 32.45
N ASN A 177 -8.58 4.44 33.02
CA ASN A 177 -8.67 5.52 34.00
C ASN A 177 -9.29 6.79 33.41
N SER A 178 -8.97 7.14 32.19
CA SER A 178 -9.54 8.31 31.51
C SER A 178 -11.06 8.18 31.36
N ILE A 179 -11.55 7.02 30.91
CA ILE A 179 -12.99 6.73 30.81
C ILE A 179 -13.64 6.74 32.22
N SER A 180 -13.00 6.11 33.21
CA SER A 180 -13.48 6.07 34.59
C SER A 180 -13.65 7.47 35.17
N THR A 181 -12.69 8.37 34.94
CA THR A 181 -12.76 9.74 35.45
C THR A 181 -13.90 10.52 34.77
N ARG A 182 -14.07 10.40 33.44
CA ARG A 182 -15.19 11.04 32.73
C ARG A 182 -16.55 10.51 33.20
N TYR A 183 -16.67 9.22 33.48
CA TYR A 183 -17.87 8.63 34.04
C TYR A 183 -18.21 9.24 35.39
N MET A 184 -17.23 9.43 36.27
CA MET A 184 -17.44 10.06 37.60
C MET A 184 -17.79 11.55 37.47
N GLN A 185 -17.25 12.27 36.46
CA GLN A 185 -17.64 13.65 36.19
C GLN A 185 -19.09 13.75 35.69
N LEU A 186 -19.54 12.82 34.83
CA LEU A 186 -20.95 12.73 34.45
C LEU A 186 -21.85 12.48 35.63
N ALA A 187 -21.46 11.56 36.53
CA ALA A 187 -22.18 11.30 37.79
C ALA A 187 -22.33 12.56 38.67
N ASP A 188 -21.24 13.32 38.80
CA ASP A 188 -21.20 14.58 39.55
C ASP A 188 -22.13 15.65 38.96
N ILE A 189 -22.12 15.82 37.64
CA ILE A 189 -23.01 16.74 36.93
C ILE A 189 -24.48 16.34 37.15
N ILE A 190 -24.82 15.06 36.98
CA ILE A 190 -26.17 14.54 37.16
C ILE A 190 -26.65 14.79 38.61
N ALA A 191 -25.81 14.47 39.61
CA ALA A 191 -26.16 14.63 41.00
C ALA A 191 -26.30 16.11 41.42
N LYS A 192 -25.44 16.99 40.97
CA LYS A 192 -25.44 18.41 41.33
C LYS A 192 -26.48 19.24 40.62
N GLN A 193 -26.74 18.94 39.36
CA GLN A 193 -27.63 19.75 38.52
C GLN A 193 -29.01 19.14 38.30
N GLY A 194 -29.21 17.87 38.69
CA GLY A 194 -30.49 17.18 38.54
C GLY A 194 -30.90 16.95 37.09
N VAL A 195 -29.91 16.84 36.18
CA VAL A 195 -30.13 16.62 34.75
C VAL A 195 -29.99 15.13 34.39
N ASP A 196 -30.47 14.75 33.21
CA ASP A 196 -30.25 13.41 32.69
C ASP A 196 -28.85 13.24 32.06
N ILE A 197 -28.53 12.03 31.64
CA ILE A 197 -27.22 11.70 31.05
C ILE A 197 -26.96 12.47 29.74
N ASP A 198 -27.99 12.71 28.92
CA ASP A 198 -27.79 13.38 27.62
C ASP A 198 -27.48 14.88 27.81
N GLU A 199 -28.08 15.50 28.82
CA GLU A 199 -27.73 16.87 29.19
C GLU A 199 -26.37 16.95 29.91
N ALA A 200 -26.06 16.02 30.81
CA ALA A 200 -24.75 15.92 31.46
C ALA A 200 -23.62 15.72 30.43
N HIS A 201 -23.84 14.88 29.43
CA HIS A 201 -22.91 14.67 28.32
C HIS A 201 -22.64 15.97 27.55
N LYS A 202 -23.70 16.72 27.15
CA LYS A 202 -23.55 18.02 26.47
C LYS A 202 -22.78 19.04 27.31
N LEU A 203 -23.05 19.10 28.61
CA LEU A 203 -22.35 20.00 29.52
C LEU A 203 -20.86 19.67 29.62
N LEU A 204 -20.50 18.39 29.67
CA LEU A 204 -19.12 17.95 29.75
C LEU A 204 -18.36 18.16 28.41
N ILE A 205 -19.04 17.98 27.27
CA ILE A 205 -18.50 18.35 25.95
C ILE A 205 -18.28 19.86 25.86
N ALA A 206 -19.25 20.69 26.29
CA ALA A 206 -19.12 22.15 26.31
C ALA A 206 -17.96 22.64 27.19
N ASP A 207 -17.75 22.01 28.36
CA ASP A 207 -16.60 22.27 29.24
C ASP A 207 -15.28 21.95 28.54
N ARG A 208 -15.21 20.84 27.83
CA ARG A 208 -14.03 20.47 27.03
C ARG A 208 -13.80 21.45 25.85
N ASP A 209 -14.86 21.88 25.17
CA ASP A 209 -14.75 22.86 24.08
C ASP A 209 -14.27 24.23 24.57
N ALA A 210 -14.71 24.65 25.75
CA ALA A 210 -14.20 25.85 26.42
C ALA A 210 -12.69 25.73 26.71
N PHE A 211 -12.23 24.58 27.20
CA PHE A 211 -10.80 24.29 27.39
C PHE A 211 -9.99 24.35 26.09
N VAL A 212 -10.55 23.80 25.00
CA VAL A 212 -9.88 23.86 23.67
C VAL A 212 -9.77 25.31 23.19
N ALA A 213 -10.82 26.11 23.39
CA ALA A 213 -10.86 27.51 22.98
C ALA A 213 -9.92 28.41 23.81
N ASP A 214 -9.66 28.05 25.06
CA ASP A 214 -8.70 28.78 25.93
C ASP A 214 -7.26 28.34 25.62
N GLU A 215 -6.67 28.96 24.56
CA GLU A 215 -5.35 28.58 24.03
C GLU A 215 -4.23 28.60 25.09
N ASN A 216 -4.32 29.50 26.05
CA ASN A 216 -3.27 29.77 27.05
C ASN A 216 -3.63 29.31 28.47
N ASP A 217 -4.79 28.68 28.65
CA ASP A 217 -5.29 28.24 29.96
C ASP A 217 -5.45 29.43 30.94
N GLU A 218 -5.95 30.59 30.42
CA GLU A 218 -6.10 31.85 31.15
C GLU A 218 -7.42 31.93 31.92
N HIS A 219 -8.41 31.08 31.59
CA HIS A 219 -9.77 31.11 32.13
C HIS A 219 -10.23 29.75 32.67
N PRO A 220 -9.51 29.13 33.60
CA PRO A 220 -9.82 27.79 34.11
C PRO A 220 -11.24 27.68 34.73
N GLU A 221 -11.80 28.80 35.18
CA GLU A 221 -13.18 28.86 35.70
C GLU A 221 -14.24 28.51 34.64
N THR A 222 -13.90 28.57 33.36
CA THR A 222 -14.83 28.25 32.24
C THR A 222 -14.86 26.75 31.90
N HIS A 223 -13.89 25.96 32.37
CA HIS A 223 -13.76 24.54 32.10
C HIS A 223 -13.29 23.73 33.33
N PRO A 224 -14.01 23.79 34.45
CA PRO A 224 -13.57 23.25 35.73
C PRO A 224 -13.37 21.72 35.74
N TYR A 225 -14.02 20.99 34.83
CA TYR A 225 -13.84 19.54 34.73
C TYR A 225 -12.56 19.14 34.00
N GLN A 226 -11.96 20.03 33.19
CA GLN A 226 -10.69 19.74 32.51
C GLN A 226 -9.50 19.85 33.47
N ASP A 227 -9.47 20.86 34.31
CA ASP A 227 -8.42 21.03 35.32
C ASP A 227 -8.39 19.84 36.28
N ASN A 228 -9.55 19.45 36.80
CA ASN A 228 -9.68 18.28 37.68
C ASN A 228 -9.27 16.99 36.94
N PHE A 229 -9.56 16.85 35.65
CA PHE A 229 -9.15 15.72 34.85
C PHE A 229 -7.63 15.60 34.74
N ALA A 230 -6.96 16.70 34.38
CA ALA A 230 -5.51 16.76 34.25
C ALA A 230 -4.76 16.57 35.59
N GLU A 231 -5.30 17.12 36.68
CA GLU A 231 -4.77 16.95 38.05
C GLU A 231 -4.88 15.50 38.52
N THR A 232 -5.98 14.82 38.21
CA THR A 232 -6.25 13.44 38.67
C THR A 232 -5.43 12.40 37.89
N LEU A 233 -5.24 12.58 36.59
CA LEU A 233 -4.66 11.55 35.70
C LEU A 233 -3.28 11.91 35.15
N GLY A 234 -2.83 13.15 35.36
CA GLY A 234 -1.57 13.64 34.81
C GLY A 234 -1.63 14.00 33.33
N LYS A 235 -0.47 14.45 32.82
CA LYS A 235 -0.36 15.04 31.46
C LYS A 235 -0.56 14.05 30.31
N ASP A 236 -0.47 12.76 30.59
CA ASP A 236 -0.54 11.70 29.57
C ASP A 236 -1.95 11.07 29.45
N SER A 237 -2.95 11.67 30.13
CA SER A 237 -4.36 11.22 30.04
C SER A 237 -4.97 11.47 28.65
N TYR A 238 -5.96 10.65 28.30
CA TYR A 238 -6.69 10.79 27.03
C TYR A 238 -7.89 11.73 27.23
N GLY A 239 -7.83 12.95 26.69
CA GLY A 239 -8.79 14.04 26.94
C GLY A 239 -9.76 14.34 25.78
N GLY A 240 -9.79 13.52 24.72
CA GLY A 240 -10.66 13.75 23.56
C GLY A 240 -12.14 13.45 23.84
N ASP A 241 -13.03 13.97 22.96
CA ASP A 241 -14.48 13.78 23.05
C ASP A 241 -14.87 12.30 23.11
N TYR A 242 -14.18 11.46 22.35
CA TYR A 242 -14.43 10.02 22.33
C TYR A 242 -14.36 9.35 23.71
N ILE A 243 -13.57 9.88 24.65
CA ILE A 243 -13.54 9.36 26.04
C ILE A 243 -14.82 9.77 26.80
N ILE A 244 -15.32 10.98 26.54
CA ILE A 244 -16.58 11.44 27.13
C ILE A 244 -17.75 10.64 26.56
N ASP A 245 -17.73 10.41 25.23
CA ASP A 245 -18.74 9.61 24.54
C ASP A 245 -18.79 8.18 25.07
N GLU A 246 -17.62 7.54 25.26
CA GLU A 246 -17.51 6.21 25.85
C GLU A 246 -18.08 6.18 27.28
N ALA A 247 -17.70 7.13 28.11
CA ALA A 247 -18.17 7.22 29.47
C ALA A 247 -19.70 7.41 29.55
N ALA A 248 -20.25 8.26 28.66
CA ALA A 248 -21.70 8.48 28.57
C ALA A 248 -22.46 7.24 28.09
N GLU A 249 -21.90 6.48 27.14
CA GLU A 249 -22.49 5.22 26.69
C GLU A 249 -22.49 4.16 27.81
N PHE A 250 -21.40 4.09 28.57
CA PHE A 250 -21.35 3.19 29.74
C PHE A 250 -22.36 3.61 30.81
N TRP A 251 -22.58 4.91 31.00
CA TRP A 251 -23.61 5.40 31.89
C TRP A 251 -25.04 5.03 31.40
N ARG A 252 -25.31 5.21 30.09
CA ARG A 252 -26.62 4.81 29.52
C ARG A 252 -26.93 3.33 29.70
N THR A 253 -25.89 2.50 29.70
CA THR A 253 -26.02 1.03 29.89
C THR A 253 -26.14 0.63 31.35
N ASP A 254 -25.31 1.21 32.23
CA ASP A 254 -25.08 0.73 33.58
C ASP A 254 -25.67 1.65 34.67
N GLY A 255 -26.10 2.89 34.31
CA GLY A 255 -26.63 3.88 35.27
C GLY A 255 -25.56 4.32 36.27
N ASP A 256 -25.89 4.28 37.54
CA ASP A 256 -25.02 4.65 38.67
C ASP A 256 -24.22 3.48 39.26
N LYS A 257 -24.31 2.29 38.68
CA LYS A 257 -23.70 1.03 39.16
C LYS A 257 -22.24 1.19 39.57
N TRP A 258 -21.48 1.98 38.83
CA TRP A 258 -20.05 2.10 39.03
C TRP A 258 -19.63 3.28 39.91
N VAL A 259 -20.57 4.10 40.39
CA VAL A 259 -20.26 5.28 41.23
C VAL A 259 -19.59 4.88 42.53
N ASP A 260 -20.19 3.92 43.26
CA ASP A 260 -19.69 3.42 44.53
C ASP A 260 -18.83 2.15 44.40
N ALA A 261 -18.53 1.69 43.18
CA ALA A 261 -17.69 0.52 42.94
C ALA A 261 -16.22 0.80 43.26
N ASP A 262 -15.44 -0.26 43.50
CA ASP A 262 -13.99 -0.16 43.63
C ASP A 262 -13.38 0.52 42.39
N PRO A 263 -12.54 1.56 42.58
CA PRO A 263 -11.96 2.30 41.46
C PRO A 263 -11.14 1.44 40.50
N GLN A 264 -10.46 0.42 41.01
CA GLN A 264 -9.66 -0.50 40.20
C GLN A 264 -10.56 -1.40 39.34
N GLU A 265 -11.61 -1.98 39.97
CA GLU A 265 -12.59 -2.81 39.25
C GLU A 265 -13.34 -2.01 38.18
N ARG A 266 -13.74 -0.77 38.46
CA ARG A 266 -14.33 0.14 37.49
C ARG A 266 -13.38 0.41 36.31
N MET A 267 -12.14 0.78 36.60
CA MET A 267 -11.12 1.05 35.58
C MET A 267 -10.89 -0.17 34.70
N GLU A 268 -10.75 -1.36 35.29
CA GLU A 268 -10.53 -2.59 34.53
C GLU A 268 -11.71 -2.93 33.60
N SER A 269 -12.95 -2.81 34.12
CA SER A 269 -14.16 -3.02 33.36
C SER A 269 -14.23 -2.05 32.15
N PHE A 270 -13.95 -0.76 32.37
CA PHE A 270 -14.02 0.24 31.34
C PHE A 270 -12.87 0.13 30.32
N ARG A 271 -11.69 -0.27 30.80
CA ARG A 271 -10.55 -0.59 29.93
C ARG A 271 -10.91 -1.69 28.92
N GLU A 272 -11.46 -2.81 29.40
CA GLU A 272 -11.76 -3.95 28.51
C GLU A 272 -12.92 -3.63 27.55
N ARG A 273 -13.96 -2.94 28.01
CA ARG A 273 -15.10 -2.55 27.17
C ARG A 273 -14.68 -1.52 26.11
N GLY A 274 -13.92 -0.50 26.53
CA GLY A 274 -13.38 0.50 25.61
C GLY A 274 -12.41 -0.10 24.59
N TYR A 275 -11.57 -1.06 25.01
CA TYR A 275 -10.68 -1.81 24.12
C TYR A 275 -11.44 -2.50 22.99
N VAL A 276 -12.46 -3.28 23.32
CA VAL A 276 -13.26 -3.99 22.29
C VAL A 276 -13.83 -3.00 21.28
N LYS A 277 -14.40 -1.90 21.75
CA LYS A 277 -14.99 -0.89 20.89
C LYS A 277 -13.97 -0.17 20.03
N MET A 278 -12.80 0.19 20.58
CA MET A 278 -11.73 0.82 19.78
C MET A 278 -11.21 -0.11 18.67
N VAL A 279 -11.01 -1.40 18.98
CA VAL A 279 -10.58 -2.37 17.95
C VAL A 279 -11.64 -2.54 16.87
N ASP A 280 -12.92 -2.60 17.23
CA ASP A 280 -14.01 -2.70 16.24
C ASP A 280 -14.10 -1.44 15.37
N ASN A 281 -13.93 -0.26 15.96
CA ASN A 281 -13.86 1.01 15.20
C ASN A 281 -12.69 1.01 14.22
N MET A 282 -11.50 0.54 14.65
CA MET A 282 -10.33 0.44 13.77
C MET A 282 -10.58 -0.51 12.59
N ARG A 283 -11.18 -1.69 12.85
CA ARG A 283 -11.55 -2.65 11.81
C ARG A 283 -12.50 -2.07 10.80
N ASN A 284 -13.58 -1.44 11.28
CA ASN A 284 -14.59 -0.82 10.44
C ASN A 284 -13.99 0.30 9.57
N LEU A 285 -13.12 1.12 10.14
CA LEU A 285 -12.48 2.21 9.40
C LEU A 285 -11.46 1.68 8.38
N CYS A 286 -10.67 0.67 8.73
CA CYS A 286 -9.78 0.01 7.77
C CYS A 286 -10.58 -0.57 6.60
N HIS A 287 -11.69 -1.25 6.87
CA HIS A 287 -12.59 -1.76 5.83
C HIS A 287 -13.18 -0.64 4.97
N ALA A 288 -13.64 0.46 5.59
CA ALA A 288 -14.19 1.63 4.89
C ALA A 288 -13.18 2.31 3.94
N VAL A 289 -11.88 2.20 4.24
CA VAL A 289 -10.81 2.65 3.35
C VAL A 289 -10.25 1.53 2.47
N ASN A 290 -10.99 0.45 2.27
CA ASN A 290 -10.64 -0.70 1.42
C ASN A 290 -9.28 -1.33 1.81
N CYS A 291 -9.05 -1.49 3.11
CA CYS A 291 -7.83 -2.02 3.71
C CYS A 291 -8.20 -3.10 4.73
N ASP A 292 -8.15 -4.36 4.34
CA ASP A 292 -8.47 -5.50 5.19
C ASP A 292 -7.19 -6.26 5.58
N PHE A 293 -7.21 -6.86 6.78
CA PHE A 293 -6.10 -7.62 7.33
C PHE A 293 -6.46 -9.10 7.49
N ASP A 294 -5.52 -9.97 7.17
CA ASP A 294 -5.66 -11.41 7.36
C ASP A 294 -5.55 -11.78 8.85
N ARG A 295 -4.78 -10.98 9.62
CA ARG A 295 -4.57 -11.20 11.05
C ARG A 295 -4.54 -9.89 11.83
N TRP A 296 -5.29 -9.86 12.93
CA TRP A 296 -5.24 -8.86 13.99
C TRP A 296 -4.54 -9.47 15.19
N PHE A 297 -3.27 -9.13 15.39
CA PHE A 297 -2.42 -9.73 16.42
C PHE A 297 -2.48 -8.89 17.70
N SER A 298 -2.87 -9.50 18.83
CA SER A 298 -2.89 -8.86 20.13
C SER A 298 -1.58 -9.10 20.89
N GLU A 299 -0.91 -8.04 21.33
CA GLU A 299 0.32 -8.13 22.13
C GLU A 299 0.12 -8.93 23.43
N ARG A 300 -1.05 -8.80 24.08
CA ARG A 300 -1.39 -9.55 25.29
C ARG A 300 -1.22 -11.05 25.10
N SER A 301 -1.48 -11.57 23.90
CA SER A 301 -1.37 -13.00 23.60
C SER A 301 0.05 -13.54 23.80
N LEU A 302 1.08 -12.70 23.68
CA LEU A 302 2.48 -13.10 23.88
C LEU A 302 2.80 -13.50 25.33
N TYR A 303 2.05 -12.95 26.28
CA TYR A 303 2.26 -13.14 27.72
C TYR A 303 1.34 -14.21 28.34
N VAL A 304 0.34 -14.67 27.60
CA VAL A 304 -0.56 -15.72 28.05
C VAL A 304 0.21 -17.05 28.08
N LYS A 305 0.16 -17.72 29.25
CA LYS A 305 0.76 -19.05 29.42
C LYS A 305 -0.16 -20.12 28.87
N ASP A 306 0.41 -21.03 28.08
CA ASP A 306 -0.32 -22.18 27.59
C ASP A 306 -0.78 -23.05 28.78
N THR A 307 -2.00 -23.55 28.72
CA THR A 307 -2.58 -24.39 29.79
C THR A 307 -2.43 -25.87 29.54
N GLU A 308 -2.17 -26.27 28.29
CA GLU A 308 -2.11 -27.65 27.82
C GLU A 308 -0.95 -27.89 26.85
N GLY A 309 -0.59 -29.16 26.61
CA GLY A 309 0.44 -29.55 25.64
C GLY A 309 1.87 -29.46 26.20
N GLU A 310 2.85 -29.62 25.31
CA GLU A 310 4.29 -29.61 25.65
C GLU A 310 4.78 -28.25 26.15
N THR A 311 4.05 -27.18 25.83
CA THR A 311 4.36 -25.79 26.19
C THR A 311 3.61 -25.30 27.43
N ALA A 312 2.85 -26.19 28.10
CA ALA A 312 2.07 -25.84 29.30
C ALA A 312 2.90 -25.10 30.37
N GLY A 313 2.39 -23.99 30.86
CA GLY A 313 3.05 -23.12 31.85
C GLY A 313 4.05 -22.11 31.26
N THR A 314 4.29 -22.10 29.96
CA THR A 314 5.15 -21.12 29.27
C THR A 314 4.35 -20.20 28.37
N SER A 315 4.77 -18.93 28.27
CA SER A 315 4.25 -17.95 27.31
C SER A 315 5.06 -17.96 26.01
N ALA A 316 4.58 -17.23 25.00
CA ALA A 316 5.36 -17.04 23.77
C ALA A 316 6.69 -16.30 24.04
N VAL A 317 6.69 -15.35 24.98
CA VAL A 317 7.90 -14.64 25.43
C VAL A 317 8.89 -15.62 26.06
N ASP A 318 8.42 -16.50 26.97
CA ASP A 318 9.26 -17.49 27.62
C ASP A 318 9.95 -18.42 26.60
N ARG A 319 9.19 -18.89 25.62
CA ARG A 319 9.72 -19.78 24.55
C ARG A 319 10.70 -19.08 23.63
N ALA A 320 10.46 -17.82 23.28
CA ALA A 320 11.37 -17.04 22.44
C ALA A 320 12.71 -16.81 23.17
N PHE A 321 12.65 -16.54 24.49
CA PHE A 321 13.85 -16.38 25.32
C PHE A 321 14.60 -17.70 25.47
N GLU A 322 13.90 -18.80 25.66
CA GLU A 322 14.52 -20.13 25.72
C GLU A 322 15.28 -20.43 24.42
N LYS A 323 14.70 -20.07 23.25
CA LYS A 323 15.38 -20.22 21.96
C LYS A 323 16.65 -19.38 21.88
N LEU A 324 16.58 -18.09 22.21
CA LEU A 324 17.77 -17.20 22.21
C LEU A 324 18.84 -17.66 23.20
N TYR A 325 18.43 -18.20 24.37
CA TYR A 325 19.34 -18.76 25.35
C TYR A 325 20.09 -19.98 24.80
N LYS A 326 19.36 -20.92 24.19
CA LYS A 326 19.96 -22.10 23.54
C LYS A 326 20.93 -21.73 22.42
N MET A 327 20.72 -20.60 21.75
CA MET A 327 21.58 -20.08 20.68
C MET A 327 22.76 -19.25 21.23
N GLY A 328 22.85 -19.03 22.55
CA GLY A 328 23.98 -18.35 23.20
C GLY A 328 23.90 -16.82 23.21
N TYR A 329 22.77 -16.24 22.84
CA TYR A 329 22.59 -14.78 22.76
C TYR A 329 22.08 -14.13 24.03
N LEU A 330 21.76 -14.90 25.09
CA LEU A 330 21.32 -14.34 26.38
C LEU A 330 22.35 -14.53 27.48
N TYR A 331 22.43 -13.54 28.38
CA TYR A 331 23.25 -13.60 29.59
C TYR A 331 22.62 -12.78 30.72
N THR A 332 22.97 -13.11 31.98
CA THR A 332 22.53 -12.38 33.16
C THR A 332 23.64 -11.45 33.65
N LYS A 333 23.31 -10.19 33.93
CA LYS A 333 24.21 -9.20 34.53
C LYS A 333 23.42 -8.28 35.47
N ASP A 334 23.93 -8.06 36.67
CA ASP A 334 23.34 -7.19 37.70
C ASP A 334 21.86 -7.50 37.98
N GLY A 335 21.48 -8.79 37.96
CA GLY A 335 20.11 -9.26 38.18
C GLY A 335 19.15 -9.11 37.01
N ALA A 336 19.59 -8.53 35.91
CA ALA A 336 18.81 -8.35 34.69
C ALA A 336 19.19 -9.37 33.61
N LEU A 337 18.25 -9.74 32.72
CA LEU A 337 18.49 -10.58 31.55
C LEU A 337 18.78 -9.70 30.34
N TRP A 338 19.91 -9.97 29.68
CA TRP A 338 20.42 -9.18 28.56
C TRP A 338 20.51 -10.01 27.28
N PHE A 339 20.24 -9.35 26.15
CA PHE A 339 20.45 -9.86 24.78
C PHE A 339 21.74 -9.28 24.22
N ARG A 340 22.63 -10.16 23.68
CA ARG A 340 23.92 -9.83 23.04
C ARG A 340 23.74 -9.25 21.65
N SER A 341 23.07 -8.12 21.52
CA SER A 341 22.82 -7.51 20.22
C SER A 341 24.08 -6.92 19.59
N THR A 342 25.12 -6.60 20.38
CA THR A 342 26.40 -6.14 19.87
C THR A 342 27.13 -7.19 19.02
N ASP A 343 26.95 -8.47 19.30
CA ASP A 343 27.52 -9.57 18.49
C ASP A 343 26.94 -9.59 17.05
N LEU A 344 25.81 -8.90 16.83
CA LEU A 344 25.05 -8.83 15.58
C LEU A 344 25.05 -7.42 14.97
N GLY A 345 25.81 -6.49 15.55
CA GLY A 345 26.06 -5.16 14.99
C GLY A 345 25.19 -4.04 15.56
N ASP A 346 24.48 -4.24 16.68
CA ASP A 346 23.83 -3.15 17.44
C ASP A 346 24.89 -2.32 18.21
N ASP A 347 24.54 -1.10 18.61
CA ASP A 347 25.43 -0.19 19.34
C ASP A 347 25.71 -0.63 20.78
N LYS A 348 24.77 -1.39 21.40
CA LYS A 348 24.89 -1.91 22.78
C LYS A 348 23.96 -3.09 23.00
N ASP A 349 24.28 -3.94 23.97
CA ASP A 349 23.39 -5.02 24.42
C ASP A 349 22.10 -4.46 25.03
N ARG A 350 21.02 -5.25 24.92
CA ARG A 350 19.68 -4.81 25.31
C ARG A 350 19.13 -5.62 26.47
N VAL A 351 18.49 -4.93 27.42
CA VAL A 351 17.80 -5.58 28.53
C VAL A 351 16.46 -6.12 28.05
N LEU A 352 16.18 -7.38 28.35
CA LEU A 352 14.89 -8.05 28.10
C LEU A 352 14.04 -8.12 29.38
N ILE A 353 14.67 -8.47 30.50
CA ILE A 353 14.04 -8.49 31.84
C ILE A 353 14.88 -7.61 32.75
N LYS A 354 14.25 -6.67 33.44
CA LYS A 354 14.89 -5.79 34.42
C LYS A 354 15.27 -6.56 35.68
N SER A 355 16.06 -5.94 36.56
CA SER A 355 16.49 -6.54 37.85
C SER A 355 15.34 -6.75 38.83
N ASP A 356 14.20 -6.07 38.65
CA ASP A 356 12.96 -6.27 39.42
C ASP A 356 12.08 -7.42 38.90
N GLY A 357 12.48 -8.06 37.78
CA GLY A 357 11.75 -9.14 37.11
C GLY A 357 10.73 -8.69 36.07
N GLU A 358 10.57 -7.39 35.83
CA GLU A 358 9.66 -6.88 34.81
C GLU A 358 10.23 -6.98 33.41
N TYR A 359 9.39 -7.33 32.45
CA TYR A 359 9.74 -7.29 31.03
C TYR A 359 9.92 -5.86 30.53
N THR A 360 10.90 -5.66 29.63
CA THR A 360 10.97 -4.42 28.86
C THR A 360 10.06 -4.49 27.64
N TYR A 361 9.76 -3.36 27.00
CA TYR A 361 9.03 -3.34 25.72
C TYR A 361 9.71 -4.17 24.63
N PHE A 362 11.02 -4.33 24.70
CA PHE A 362 11.78 -5.11 23.74
C PHE A 362 11.56 -6.63 23.90
N ALA A 363 11.03 -7.08 25.03
CA ALA A 363 10.71 -8.49 25.27
C ALA A 363 9.59 -8.99 24.35
N SER A 364 8.54 -8.17 24.14
CA SER A 364 7.45 -8.50 23.23
C SER A 364 7.92 -8.54 21.77
N ASP A 365 8.82 -7.61 21.37
CA ASP A 365 9.38 -7.59 20.02
C ASP A 365 10.09 -8.89 19.67
N VAL A 366 10.85 -9.46 20.61
CA VAL A 366 11.54 -10.75 20.42
C VAL A 366 10.55 -11.88 20.13
N ALA A 367 9.52 -12.00 20.95
CA ALA A 367 8.53 -13.07 20.83
C ALA A 367 7.66 -12.89 19.59
N TYR A 368 7.29 -11.66 19.30
CA TYR A 368 6.44 -11.33 18.17
C TYR A 368 7.13 -11.60 16.82
N HIS A 369 8.38 -11.17 16.64
CA HIS A 369 9.11 -11.45 15.40
C HIS A 369 9.40 -12.95 15.25
N TRP A 370 9.60 -13.67 16.35
CA TRP A 370 9.68 -15.12 16.25
C TRP A 370 8.35 -15.76 15.82
N ASP A 371 7.19 -15.30 16.33
CA ASP A 371 5.87 -15.76 15.88
C ASP A 371 5.66 -15.50 14.38
N LYS A 372 6.05 -14.34 13.87
CA LYS A 372 5.99 -14.02 12.43
C LYS A 372 6.72 -15.08 11.60
N PHE A 373 7.96 -15.38 11.94
CA PHE A 373 8.79 -16.35 11.21
C PHE A 373 8.38 -17.81 11.37
N GLN A 374 7.43 -18.15 12.24
CA GLN A 374 6.81 -19.48 12.24
C GLN A 374 5.79 -19.65 11.11
N ARG A 375 5.38 -18.57 10.46
CA ARG A 375 4.30 -18.52 9.47
C ARG A 375 4.78 -18.16 8.08
N VAL A 376 5.82 -17.33 7.98
CA VAL A 376 6.31 -16.77 6.72
C VAL A 376 7.84 -16.85 6.61
N ASP A 377 8.34 -16.70 5.39
CA ASP A 377 9.78 -16.74 5.08
C ASP A 377 10.43 -15.36 5.07
N HIS A 378 9.62 -14.30 4.90
CA HIS A 378 10.07 -12.91 4.82
C HIS A 378 9.08 -12.00 5.55
N VAL A 379 9.60 -10.98 6.23
CA VAL A 379 8.81 -10.03 7.02
C VAL A 379 9.14 -8.60 6.58
N ILE A 380 8.11 -7.81 6.32
CA ILE A 380 8.19 -6.39 6.01
C ILE A 380 7.36 -5.63 7.02
N ASP A 381 7.97 -4.74 7.80
CA ASP A 381 7.27 -3.85 8.73
C ASP A 381 7.29 -2.42 8.21
N ILE A 382 6.15 -1.73 8.24
CA ILE A 382 6.04 -0.33 7.86
C ILE A 382 5.95 0.52 9.11
N TRP A 383 7.00 1.29 9.38
CA TRP A 383 7.13 2.13 10.58
C TRP A 383 7.17 3.61 10.26
N GLY A 384 6.76 4.45 11.21
CA GLY A 384 7.01 5.89 11.17
C GLY A 384 8.51 6.20 11.26
N ALA A 385 8.93 7.31 10.64
CA ALA A 385 10.33 7.72 10.60
C ALA A 385 10.96 7.96 11.99
N ASP A 386 10.15 8.22 13.00
CA ASP A 386 10.54 8.36 14.41
C ASP A 386 11.07 7.04 15.03
N HIS A 387 10.74 5.88 14.45
CA HIS A 387 11.21 4.58 14.88
C HIS A 387 12.53 4.13 14.23
N HIS A 388 13.21 4.96 13.43
CA HIS A 388 14.46 4.61 12.73
C HIS A 388 15.50 3.97 13.65
N GLY A 389 15.70 4.52 14.87
CA GLY A 389 16.67 4.00 15.84
C GLY A 389 16.34 2.62 16.44
N TYR A 390 15.18 2.06 16.08
CA TYR A 390 14.73 0.75 16.56
C TYR A 390 15.05 -0.40 15.58
N ILE A 391 15.36 -0.08 14.33
CA ILE A 391 15.50 -1.05 13.23
C ILE A 391 16.62 -2.05 13.53
N ASP A 392 17.82 -1.57 13.86
CA ASP A 392 18.99 -2.44 14.05
C ASP A 392 18.80 -3.44 15.18
N ARG A 393 18.14 -3.05 16.29
CA ARG A 393 17.90 -3.96 17.40
C ARG A 393 16.91 -5.07 17.06
N VAL A 394 15.86 -4.79 16.28
CA VAL A 394 14.90 -5.81 15.83
C VAL A 394 15.54 -6.71 14.77
N ARG A 395 16.31 -6.13 13.85
CA ARG A 395 17.10 -6.91 12.89
C ARG A 395 18.02 -7.91 13.59
N CYS A 396 18.77 -7.47 14.63
CA CYS A 396 19.61 -8.35 15.44
C CYS A 396 18.82 -9.50 16.10
N VAL A 397 17.57 -9.24 16.55
CA VAL A 397 16.70 -10.31 17.07
C VAL A 397 16.38 -11.32 15.98
N CYS A 398 15.96 -10.87 14.80
CA CYS A 398 15.65 -11.75 13.68
C CYS A 398 16.85 -12.60 13.26
N ASP A 399 18.03 -11.98 13.17
CA ASP A 399 19.29 -12.67 12.84
C ASP A 399 19.66 -13.71 13.92
N ALA A 400 19.52 -13.35 15.21
CA ALA A 400 19.76 -14.26 16.34
C ALA A 400 18.80 -15.45 16.37
N LEU A 401 17.57 -15.25 15.94
CA LEU A 401 16.55 -16.30 15.85
C LEU A 401 16.76 -17.26 14.67
N GLY A 402 17.71 -16.95 13.77
CA GLY A 402 18.09 -17.78 12.62
C GLY A 402 17.50 -17.33 11.28
N TYR A 403 17.08 -16.06 11.17
CA TYR A 403 16.47 -15.49 9.96
C TYR A 403 17.26 -14.29 9.40
N PRO A 404 18.60 -14.41 9.17
CA PRO A 404 19.41 -13.30 8.70
C PRO A 404 18.96 -12.80 7.33
N GLY A 405 18.80 -11.48 7.20
CA GLY A 405 18.38 -10.83 5.96
C GLY A 405 16.91 -11.11 5.54
N LYS A 406 16.09 -11.66 6.43
CA LYS A 406 14.67 -11.95 6.17
C LYS A 406 13.71 -10.90 6.73
N PHE A 407 14.21 -9.91 7.43
CA PHE A 407 13.48 -8.80 8.00
C PHE A 407 13.81 -7.50 7.29
N GLU A 408 12.78 -6.79 6.83
CA GLU A 408 12.86 -5.51 6.13
C GLU A 408 11.96 -4.48 6.83
N VAL A 409 12.44 -3.24 6.96
CA VAL A 409 11.63 -2.13 7.47
C VAL A 409 11.49 -1.06 6.41
N LEU A 410 10.26 -0.68 6.12
CA LEU A 410 9.95 0.48 5.30
C LEU A 410 9.63 1.67 6.22
N LEU A 411 10.46 2.69 6.15
CA LEU A 411 10.20 3.93 6.88
C LEU A 411 9.28 4.84 6.09
N GLY A 412 8.28 5.36 6.77
CA GLY A 412 7.33 6.30 6.21
C GLY A 412 7.40 7.68 6.85
N GLN A 413 7.37 8.71 6.00
CA GLN A 413 7.33 10.11 6.42
C GLN A 413 5.92 10.58 6.79
N LEU A 414 5.85 11.67 7.52
CA LEU A 414 4.61 12.28 8.01
C LEU A 414 3.72 12.82 6.87
N VAL A 415 2.46 13.05 7.20
CA VAL A 415 1.50 13.76 6.35
C VAL A 415 1.25 15.13 6.95
N ASN A 416 1.38 16.17 6.12
CA ASN A 416 0.96 17.52 6.46
C ASN A 416 -0.50 17.71 6.08
N LEU A 417 -1.38 17.88 7.05
CA LEU A 417 -2.78 18.17 6.77
C LEU A 417 -2.95 19.67 6.57
N LEU A 418 -3.47 20.04 5.40
CA LEU A 418 -3.69 21.42 4.99
C LEU A 418 -5.16 21.66 4.68
N ARG A 419 -5.60 22.92 4.81
CA ARG A 419 -6.89 23.39 4.28
C ARG A 419 -6.65 24.74 3.59
N ASN A 420 -6.90 24.80 2.28
CA ASN A 420 -6.57 25.96 1.43
C ASN A 420 -5.09 26.40 1.56
N GLY A 421 -4.16 25.46 1.54
CA GLY A 421 -2.72 25.70 1.64
C GLY A 421 -2.21 26.06 3.04
N LYS A 422 -3.07 26.09 4.06
CA LYS A 422 -2.69 26.42 5.44
C LYS A 422 -2.71 25.16 6.32
N PRO A 423 -1.71 24.96 7.20
CA PRO A 423 -1.71 23.85 8.14
C PRO A 423 -2.95 23.83 9.03
N VAL A 424 -3.57 22.67 9.16
CA VAL A 424 -4.62 22.41 10.14
C VAL A 424 -3.96 22.22 11.50
N ARG A 425 -4.32 23.06 12.49
CA ARG A 425 -3.78 22.94 13.84
C ARG A 425 -4.30 21.67 14.52
N MET A 426 -3.40 20.85 15.02
CA MET A 426 -3.71 19.64 15.78
C MET A 426 -2.97 19.67 17.12
N SER A 427 -3.64 19.30 18.20
CA SER A 427 -3.05 19.21 19.53
C SER A 427 -3.48 17.94 20.24
N LYS A 428 -2.53 17.03 20.50
CA LYS A 428 -2.77 15.82 21.30
C LYS A 428 -3.25 16.17 22.72
N ARG A 429 -2.65 17.20 23.36
CA ARG A 429 -3.00 17.63 24.71
C ARG A 429 -4.45 18.13 24.81
N LYS A 430 -4.92 18.87 23.81
CA LYS A 430 -6.29 19.42 23.75
C LYS A 430 -7.29 18.48 23.04
N GLY A 431 -6.85 17.30 22.60
CA GLY A 431 -7.70 16.34 21.91
C GLY A 431 -8.23 16.82 20.54
N THR A 432 -7.61 17.85 19.93
CA THR A 432 -8.02 18.42 18.65
C THR A 432 -7.25 17.78 17.51
N MET A 433 -7.45 16.49 17.29
CA MET A 433 -6.90 15.80 16.12
C MET A 433 -8.02 15.55 15.11
N VAL A 434 -7.78 15.89 13.84
CA VAL A 434 -8.65 15.43 12.76
C VAL A 434 -8.48 13.92 12.62
N THR A 435 -9.54 13.20 12.87
CA THR A 435 -9.55 11.74 12.76
C THR A 435 -9.53 11.30 11.30
N LEU A 436 -9.07 10.09 11.04
CA LEU A 436 -9.13 9.50 9.70
C LEU A 436 -10.59 9.34 9.23
N GLN A 437 -11.52 9.04 10.17
CA GLN A 437 -12.95 8.93 9.87
C GLN A 437 -13.51 10.26 9.35
N GLU A 438 -13.31 11.36 10.08
CA GLU A 438 -13.76 12.70 9.65
C GLU A 438 -13.19 13.08 8.29
N LEU A 439 -11.91 12.77 8.05
CA LEU A 439 -11.29 13.05 6.77
C LEU A 439 -11.93 12.25 5.64
N VAL A 440 -12.16 10.95 5.84
CA VAL A 440 -12.80 10.07 4.84
C VAL A 440 -14.24 10.48 4.58
N ASP A 441 -14.97 10.87 5.61
CA ASP A 441 -16.35 11.39 5.48
C ASP A 441 -16.39 12.70 4.65
N GLU A 442 -15.36 13.54 4.78
CA GLU A 442 -15.29 14.81 4.06
C GLU A 442 -14.81 14.68 2.60
N VAL A 443 -13.82 13.84 2.32
CA VAL A 443 -13.18 13.75 0.98
C VAL A 443 -13.51 12.46 0.20
N GLY A 444 -14.05 11.46 0.88
CA GLY A 444 -14.25 10.11 0.33
C GLY A 444 -13.00 9.21 0.41
N SER A 445 -13.21 7.90 0.51
CA SER A 445 -12.14 6.90 0.65
C SER A 445 -11.15 6.91 -0.52
N ASP A 446 -11.66 6.92 -1.76
CA ASP A 446 -10.82 6.88 -2.98
C ASP A 446 -9.86 8.06 -3.06
N ALA A 447 -10.37 9.28 -2.84
CA ALA A 447 -9.57 10.49 -2.90
C ALA A 447 -8.53 10.56 -1.77
N ALA A 448 -8.92 10.11 -0.57
CA ALA A 448 -8.00 9.99 0.55
C ALA A 448 -6.86 9.00 0.23
N ARG A 449 -7.19 7.77 -0.17
CA ARG A 449 -6.18 6.73 -0.49
C ARG A 449 -5.24 7.15 -1.60
N TYR A 450 -5.79 7.60 -2.73
CA TYR A 450 -4.99 7.99 -3.90
C TYR A 450 -3.98 9.09 -3.55
N THR A 451 -4.41 10.10 -2.81
CA THR A 451 -3.55 11.20 -2.37
C THR A 451 -2.46 10.70 -1.42
N LEU A 452 -2.82 9.86 -0.44
CA LEU A 452 -1.88 9.35 0.57
C LEU A 452 -0.79 8.44 -0.02
N ILE A 453 -1.07 7.75 -1.15
CA ILE A 453 -0.08 6.89 -1.84
C ILE A 453 0.63 7.59 -3.00
N SER A 454 0.30 8.82 -3.33
CA SER A 454 0.83 9.51 -4.53
C SER A 454 2.34 9.77 -4.52
N LYS A 455 3.00 9.61 -3.37
CA LYS A 455 4.45 9.83 -3.19
C LYS A 455 5.12 8.63 -2.53
N SER A 456 6.44 8.53 -2.71
CA SER A 456 7.23 7.47 -2.08
C SER A 456 7.14 7.54 -0.54
N SER A 457 7.38 6.41 0.13
CA SER A 457 7.30 6.31 1.60
C SER A 457 8.19 7.32 2.34
N ASN A 458 9.37 7.62 1.78
CA ASN A 458 10.36 8.53 2.35
C ASN A 458 10.11 10.02 2.05
N GLN A 459 9.05 10.37 1.34
CA GLN A 459 8.64 11.75 1.06
C GLN A 459 7.41 12.13 1.89
N MET A 460 7.36 13.38 2.37
CA MET A 460 6.15 13.92 3.01
C MET A 460 5.02 14.11 2.00
N VAL A 461 3.79 13.88 2.44
CA VAL A 461 2.59 14.16 1.67
C VAL A 461 1.93 15.41 2.23
N ASP A 462 1.73 16.41 1.38
CA ASP A 462 0.88 17.56 1.66
C ASP A 462 -0.56 17.20 1.26
N PHE A 463 -1.41 16.98 2.24
CA PHE A 463 -2.81 16.63 2.05
C PHE A 463 -3.68 17.87 2.24
N ASP A 464 -4.02 18.57 1.15
CA ASP A 464 -4.93 19.72 1.21
C ASP A 464 -6.38 19.24 0.97
N ILE A 465 -7.18 19.30 2.04
CA ILE A 465 -8.56 18.82 2.04
C ILE A 465 -9.38 19.43 0.89
N GLU A 466 -9.26 20.75 0.68
CA GLU A 466 -10.04 21.43 -0.35
C GLU A 466 -9.58 21.11 -1.77
N ALA A 467 -8.32 20.79 -1.95
CA ALA A 467 -7.80 20.32 -3.24
C ALA A 467 -8.29 18.90 -3.55
N VAL A 468 -8.27 18.02 -2.55
CA VAL A 468 -8.69 16.61 -2.66
C VAL A 468 -10.20 16.46 -2.89
N LYS A 469 -11.02 17.41 -2.43
CA LYS A 469 -12.49 17.43 -2.65
C LYS A 469 -12.91 17.81 -4.07
N LYS A 470 -12.02 18.39 -4.87
CA LYS A 470 -12.37 18.88 -6.20
C LYS A 470 -12.76 17.73 -7.13
N ARG A 471 -13.85 17.95 -7.86
CA ARG A 471 -14.34 17.03 -8.90
C ARG A 471 -14.04 17.60 -10.29
N ASP A 472 -12.77 17.84 -10.55
CA ASP A 472 -12.28 18.34 -11.83
C ASP A 472 -10.89 17.76 -12.14
N ASN A 473 -10.35 18.08 -13.32
CA ASN A 473 -9.07 17.55 -13.80
C ASN A 473 -7.84 17.98 -12.97
N SER A 474 -7.99 18.88 -12.01
CA SER A 474 -6.91 19.25 -11.08
C SER A 474 -6.75 18.24 -9.94
N ASN A 475 -7.73 17.37 -9.74
CA ASN A 475 -7.67 16.27 -8.78
C ASN A 475 -7.25 14.98 -9.51
N PRO A 476 -6.06 14.42 -9.24
CA PRO A 476 -5.53 13.27 -9.97
C PRO A 476 -6.45 12.04 -9.96
N VAL A 477 -7.04 11.69 -8.82
CA VAL A 477 -7.94 10.52 -8.75
C VAL A 477 -9.18 10.74 -9.61
N TYR A 478 -9.78 11.93 -9.56
CA TYR A 478 -10.93 12.27 -10.40
C TYR A 478 -10.58 12.16 -11.88
N TYR A 479 -9.40 12.67 -12.28
CA TYR A 479 -8.93 12.62 -13.66
C TYR A 479 -8.82 11.19 -14.20
N VAL A 480 -8.24 10.28 -13.40
CA VAL A 480 -8.10 8.87 -13.76
C VAL A 480 -9.46 8.15 -13.79
N GLN A 481 -10.28 8.34 -12.77
CA GLN A 481 -11.62 7.75 -12.69
C GLN A 481 -12.52 8.25 -13.83
N TYR A 482 -12.42 9.54 -14.17
CA TYR A 482 -13.15 10.11 -15.31
C TYR A 482 -12.72 9.47 -16.64
N ALA A 483 -11.44 9.20 -16.85
CA ALA A 483 -10.99 8.49 -18.05
C ALA A 483 -11.62 7.09 -18.14
N HIS A 484 -11.65 6.34 -17.04
CA HIS A 484 -12.29 5.03 -16.96
C HIS A 484 -13.79 5.12 -17.27
N ALA A 485 -14.54 5.98 -16.59
CA ALA A 485 -15.98 6.17 -16.79
C ALA A 485 -16.33 6.62 -18.22
N ARG A 486 -15.46 7.45 -18.82
CA ARG A 486 -15.62 7.89 -20.22
C ARG A 486 -15.49 6.73 -21.20
N VAL A 487 -14.52 5.82 -20.99
CA VAL A 487 -14.41 4.61 -21.81
C VAL A 487 -15.67 3.74 -21.66
N CYS A 488 -16.14 3.53 -20.42
CA CYS A 488 -17.39 2.81 -20.18
C CYS A 488 -18.57 3.42 -20.96
N SER A 489 -18.68 4.75 -21.00
CA SER A 489 -19.70 5.45 -21.76
C SER A 489 -19.58 5.25 -23.27
N ILE A 490 -18.34 5.24 -23.82
CA ILE A 490 -18.09 4.96 -25.25
C ILE A 490 -18.55 3.55 -25.60
N LEU A 491 -18.22 2.56 -24.79
CA LEU A 491 -18.58 1.15 -25.00
C LEU A 491 -20.09 0.94 -24.90
N ARG A 492 -20.77 1.54 -23.91
CA ARG A 492 -22.25 1.51 -23.81
C ARG A 492 -22.92 2.08 -25.05
N ARG A 493 -22.43 3.22 -25.51
CA ARG A 493 -22.94 3.85 -26.74
C ARG A 493 -22.71 2.98 -27.97
N ALA A 494 -21.55 2.33 -28.10
CA ALA A 494 -21.25 1.44 -29.22
C ALA A 494 -22.12 0.17 -29.20
N ALA A 495 -22.43 -0.35 -28.01
CA ALA A 495 -23.28 -1.52 -27.81
C ALA A 495 -24.78 -1.22 -27.89
N ASP A 496 -25.17 0.07 -27.95
CA ASP A 496 -26.56 0.52 -27.84
C ASP A 496 -27.24 -0.07 -26.58
N VAL A 497 -26.69 0.25 -25.41
CA VAL A 497 -27.19 -0.16 -24.09
C VAL A 497 -27.26 1.04 -23.16
N THR A 498 -28.29 1.05 -22.28
CA THR A 498 -28.42 2.05 -21.23
C THR A 498 -27.46 1.74 -20.06
N PRO A 499 -27.21 2.70 -19.15
CA PRO A 499 -26.44 2.41 -17.93
C PRO A 499 -27.02 1.25 -17.12
N GLU A 500 -28.34 1.20 -16.93
CA GLU A 500 -29.01 0.13 -16.16
C GLU A 500 -28.82 -1.24 -16.82
N GLN A 501 -28.91 -1.31 -18.15
CA GLN A 501 -28.65 -2.54 -18.89
C GLN A 501 -27.16 -2.95 -18.79
N ALA A 502 -26.26 -1.99 -18.76
CA ALA A 502 -24.84 -2.26 -18.57
C ALA A 502 -24.52 -2.79 -17.16
N ASP A 503 -25.19 -2.27 -16.13
CA ASP A 503 -25.07 -2.74 -14.76
C ASP A 503 -25.54 -4.21 -14.62
N GLU A 504 -26.63 -4.57 -15.32
CA GLU A 504 -27.14 -5.95 -15.37
C GLU A 504 -26.21 -6.90 -16.16
N MET A 505 -25.64 -6.45 -17.26
CA MET A 505 -24.79 -7.26 -18.14
C MET A 505 -23.35 -7.36 -17.65
N GLY A 506 -22.84 -6.33 -16.99
CA GLY A 506 -21.44 -6.08 -16.70
C GLY A 506 -20.64 -5.57 -17.90
N MET A 507 -19.68 -4.67 -17.65
CA MET A 507 -18.92 -4.01 -18.72
C MET A 507 -18.14 -4.95 -19.64
N LYS A 508 -17.75 -6.15 -19.17
CA LYS A 508 -17.11 -7.16 -20.02
C LYS A 508 -18.05 -7.64 -21.15
N ALA A 509 -19.32 -7.87 -20.83
CA ALA A 509 -20.32 -8.29 -21.82
C ALA A 509 -20.71 -7.11 -22.73
N VAL A 510 -20.81 -5.90 -22.22
CA VAL A 510 -21.03 -4.68 -23.01
C VAL A 510 -19.91 -4.48 -24.02
N ALA A 511 -18.64 -4.63 -23.61
CA ALA A 511 -17.49 -4.52 -24.50
C ALA A 511 -17.50 -5.63 -25.56
N ALA A 512 -17.81 -6.87 -25.21
CA ALA A 512 -17.93 -7.97 -26.17
C ALA A 512 -19.03 -7.68 -27.22
N LYS A 513 -20.19 -7.15 -26.80
CA LYS A 513 -21.28 -6.74 -27.72
C LYS A 513 -20.87 -5.60 -28.65
N ALA A 514 -20.14 -4.60 -28.12
CA ALA A 514 -19.69 -3.43 -28.89
C ALA A 514 -18.62 -3.76 -29.93
N ILE A 515 -17.73 -4.68 -29.62
CA ILE A 515 -16.49 -4.94 -30.38
C ILE A 515 -16.63 -6.17 -31.27
N GLY A 516 -17.29 -7.23 -30.79
CA GLY A 516 -17.34 -8.53 -31.46
C GLY A 516 -16.02 -9.30 -31.38
N GLU A 517 -15.89 -10.32 -32.26
CA GLU A 517 -14.72 -11.22 -32.34
C GLU A 517 -13.77 -10.81 -33.48
N ASN A 518 -12.55 -11.34 -33.46
CA ASN A 518 -11.55 -11.23 -34.53
C ASN A 518 -11.16 -9.76 -34.88
N VAL A 519 -10.64 -9.03 -33.89
CA VAL A 519 -10.18 -7.65 -34.05
C VAL A 519 -8.81 -7.62 -34.73
N ASP A 520 -8.68 -6.84 -35.79
CA ASP A 520 -7.39 -6.59 -36.45
C ASP A 520 -6.70 -5.36 -35.83
N TYR A 521 -5.80 -5.60 -34.89
CA TYR A 521 -5.03 -4.54 -34.22
C TYR A 521 -3.96 -3.90 -35.09
N SER A 522 -3.63 -4.47 -36.27
CA SER A 522 -2.66 -3.88 -37.22
C SER A 522 -3.16 -2.58 -37.86
N LEU A 523 -4.48 -2.33 -37.79
CA LEU A 523 -5.11 -1.10 -38.26
C LEU A 523 -4.79 0.13 -37.38
N LEU A 524 -4.34 -0.09 -36.14
CA LEU A 524 -4.02 0.97 -35.19
C LEU A 524 -2.61 1.52 -35.43
N THR A 525 -2.48 2.52 -36.28
CA THR A 525 -1.20 3.07 -36.77
C THR A 525 -0.98 4.53 -36.41
N ASP A 526 -2.00 5.22 -35.88
CA ASP A 526 -1.86 6.61 -35.43
C ASP A 526 -0.85 6.69 -34.28
N PRO A 527 -0.01 7.71 -34.20
CA PRO A 527 0.95 7.88 -33.11
C PRO A 527 0.33 7.84 -31.72
N THR A 528 -0.91 8.30 -31.55
CA THR A 528 -1.63 8.26 -30.28
C THR A 528 -2.13 6.86 -29.93
N GLU A 529 -2.50 6.04 -30.92
CA GLU A 529 -2.84 4.62 -30.76
C GLU A 529 -1.61 3.81 -30.32
N LEU A 530 -0.47 4.06 -30.99
CA LEU A 530 0.81 3.43 -30.64
C LEU A 530 1.33 3.86 -29.27
N ALA A 531 1.03 5.08 -28.82
CA ALA A 531 1.36 5.54 -27.47
C ALA A 531 0.61 4.73 -26.41
N LEU A 532 -0.70 4.48 -26.61
CA LEU A 532 -1.48 3.60 -25.71
C LEU A 532 -0.89 2.19 -25.67
N SER A 533 -0.60 1.60 -26.84
CA SER A 533 0.00 0.27 -26.91
C SER A 533 1.31 0.18 -26.12
N ARG A 534 2.21 1.17 -26.31
CA ARG A 534 3.47 1.25 -25.59
C ARG A 534 3.25 1.33 -24.08
N LYS A 535 2.31 2.18 -23.64
CA LYS A 535 2.01 2.38 -22.23
C LYS A 535 1.50 1.10 -21.57
N LEU A 536 0.62 0.34 -22.24
CA LEU A 536 0.15 -0.95 -21.70
C LEU A 536 1.30 -1.99 -21.62
N ASN A 537 2.21 -2.00 -22.61
CA ASN A 537 3.36 -2.92 -22.62
C ASN A 537 4.37 -2.67 -21.47
N GLU A 538 4.38 -1.48 -20.86
CA GLU A 538 5.23 -1.15 -19.71
C GLU A 538 4.72 -1.75 -18.38
N LEU A 539 3.42 -2.08 -18.29
CA LEU A 539 2.77 -2.35 -17.00
C LEU A 539 3.32 -3.56 -16.27
N THR A 540 3.61 -4.67 -16.96
CA THR A 540 4.15 -5.89 -16.34
C THR A 540 5.48 -5.62 -15.63
N ASP A 541 6.40 -4.94 -16.33
CA ASP A 541 7.71 -4.60 -15.77
C ASP A 541 7.57 -3.58 -14.64
N LEU A 542 6.64 -2.63 -14.77
CA LEU A 542 6.35 -1.65 -13.74
C LEU A 542 5.85 -2.31 -12.45
N ILE A 543 4.85 -3.21 -12.54
CA ILE A 543 4.32 -3.94 -11.37
C ILE A 543 5.42 -4.76 -10.71
N ALA A 544 6.21 -5.50 -11.50
CA ALA A 544 7.33 -6.27 -10.99
C ALA A 544 8.38 -5.39 -10.28
N SER A 545 8.69 -4.22 -10.83
CA SER A 545 9.61 -3.27 -10.19
C SER A 545 8.99 -2.63 -8.94
N CYS A 546 7.69 -2.29 -8.95
CA CYS A 546 6.99 -1.78 -7.77
C CYS A 546 7.04 -2.78 -6.61
N ALA A 547 6.87 -4.08 -6.91
CA ALA A 547 6.97 -5.13 -5.91
C ALA A 547 8.39 -5.26 -5.33
N ARG A 548 9.43 -5.29 -6.19
CA ARG A 548 10.84 -5.39 -5.76
C ARG A 548 11.31 -4.17 -4.97
N ASP A 549 10.97 -2.97 -5.47
CA ASP A 549 11.45 -1.70 -4.92
C ASP A 549 10.56 -1.17 -3.78
N ARG A 550 9.47 -1.88 -3.43
CA ARG A 550 8.45 -1.45 -2.46
C ARG A 550 7.88 -0.07 -2.79
N ALA A 551 7.59 0.16 -4.06
CA ALA A 551 7.25 1.48 -4.61
C ALA A 551 5.87 1.52 -5.32
N PRO A 552 4.75 1.18 -4.65
CA PRO A 552 3.42 1.12 -5.25
C PRO A 552 2.94 2.50 -5.77
N PHE A 553 3.48 3.61 -5.25
CA PHE A 553 3.16 4.96 -5.70
C PHE A 553 3.40 5.18 -7.21
N ARG A 554 4.30 4.43 -7.85
CA ARG A 554 4.56 4.54 -9.28
C ARG A 554 3.32 4.22 -10.12
N LEU A 555 2.41 3.41 -9.58
CA LEU A 555 1.15 3.06 -10.25
C LEU A 555 0.19 4.25 -10.36
N THR A 556 0.20 5.20 -9.41
CA THR A 556 -0.63 6.41 -9.54
C THR A 556 -0.16 7.27 -10.71
N HIS A 557 1.16 7.44 -10.87
CA HIS A 557 1.73 8.17 -12.00
C HIS A 557 1.42 7.47 -13.33
N PHE A 558 1.56 6.13 -13.37
CA PHE A 558 1.19 5.36 -14.56
C PHE A 558 -0.28 5.55 -14.94
N ALA A 559 -1.20 5.53 -13.95
CA ALA A 559 -2.63 5.74 -14.20
C ALA A 559 -2.92 7.14 -14.77
N GLU A 560 -2.28 8.18 -14.23
CA GLU A 560 -2.40 9.55 -14.72
C GLU A 560 -1.87 9.70 -16.15
N GLU A 561 -0.72 9.10 -16.46
CA GLU A 561 -0.12 9.11 -17.80
C GLU A 561 -0.99 8.36 -18.80
N LEU A 562 -1.49 7.16 -18.43
CA LEU A 562 -2.40 6.39 -19.29
C LEU A 562 -3.72 7.13 -19.55
N ALA A 563 -4.29 7.77 -18.53
CA ALA A 563 -5.47 8.61 -18.69
C ALA A 563 -5.19 9.79 -19.65
N GLY A 564 -4.02 10.42 -19.54
CA GLY A 564 -3.58 11.47 -20.44
C GLY A 564 -3.40 11.00 -21.88
N ASP A 565 -2.78 9.83 -22.08
CA ASP A 565 -2.62 9.20 -23.40
C ASP A 565 -3.99 8.88 -24.02
N PHE A 566 -4.92 8.35 -23.22
CA PHE A 566 -6.28 8.08 -23.65
C PHE A 566 -7.00 9.37 -24.11
N HIS A 567 -6.88 10.45 -23.36
CA HIS A 567 -7.51 11.71 -23.75
C HIS A 567 -6.92 12.28 -25.05
N ARG A 568 -5.60 12.16 -25.26
CA ARG A 568 -4.94 12.55 -26.51
C ARG A 568 -5.42 11.70 -27.70
N PHE A 569 -5.45 10.40 -27.52
CA PHE A 569 -6.00 9.46 -28.50
C PHE A 569 -7.45 9.80 -28.85
N TYR A 570 -8.32 9.98 -27.85
CA TYR A 570 -9.73 10.26 -28.08
C TYR A 570 -9.98 11.61 -28.76
N ALA A 571 -9.11 12.58 -28.59
CA ALA A 571 -9.16 13.87 -29.27
C ALA A 571 -8.68 13.78 -30.73
N ALA A 572 -7.67 12.96 -31.00
CA ALA A 572 -7.06 12.81 -32.34
C ALA A 572 -7.83 11.81 -33.22
N CYS A 573 -8.27 10.69 -32.65
CA CYS A 573 -8.85 9.56 -33.37
C CYS A 573 -10.35 9.45 -33.13
N GLN A 574 -11.11 9.41 -34.21
CA GLN A 574 -12.56 9.18 -34.12
C GLN A 574 -12.81 7.68 -33.87
N VAL A 575 -13.41 7.34 -32.72
CA VAL A 575 -13.70 5.96 -32.32
C VAL A 575 -15.02 5.47 -32.95
N LEU A 576 -16.08 6.27 -32.88
CA LEU A 576 -17.40 5.94 -33.39
C LEU A 576 -17.77 6.85 -34.55
N PRO A 577 -18.50 6.34 -35.58
CA PRO A 577 -19.00 7.19 -36.63
C PRO A 577 -19.96 8.24 -36.07
N SER A 578 -19.96 9.43 -36.65
CA SER A 578 -20.89 10.51 -36.37
C SER A 578 -21.34 11.20 -37.65
N GLU A 579 -22.36 12.04 -37.58
CA GLU A 579 -22.88 12.76 -38.73
C GLU A 579 -21.77 13.57 -39.44
N GLY A 580 -21.58 13.33 -40.73
CA GLY A 580 -20.52 13.96 -41.55
C GLY A 580 -19.09 13.45 -41.29
N ARG A 581 -18.90 12.47 -40.39
CA ARG A 581 -17.60 11.86 -40.07
C ARG A 581 -17.70 10.33 -40.06
N PRO A 582 -17.66 9.65 -41.20
CA PRO A 582 -17.62 8.19 -41.24
C PRO A 582 -16.26 7.68 -40.74
N VAL A 583 -16.26 6.49 -40.14
CA VAL A 583 -15.05 5.73 -39.77
C VAL A 583 -15.18 4.36 -40.39
N ASP A 584 -14.09 3.81 -40.89
CA ASP A 584 -14.07 2.42 -41.34
C ASP A 584 -14.52 1.49 -40.21
N PRO A 585 -15.47 0.56 -40.45
CA PRO A 585 -16.02 -0.29 -39.43
C PRO A 585 -14.98 -1.16 -38.70
N GLU A 586 -13.98 -1.68 -39.41
CA GLU A 586 -12.95 -2.52 -38.82
C GLU A 586 -11.98 -1.66 -37.98
N LEU A 587 -11.63 -0.46 -38.43
CA LEU A 587 -10.85 0.50 -37.66
C LEU A 587 -11.62 0.98 -36.42
N SER A 588 -12.95 1.22 -36.54
CA SER A 588 -13.79 1.56 -35.37
C SER A 588 -13.77 0.45 -34.34
N ARG A 589 -13.88 -0.84 -34.76
CA ARG A 589 -13.79 -2.01 -33.88
C ARG A 589 -12.42 -2.11 -33.19
N ALA A 590 -11.34 -1.91 -33.94
CA ALA A 590 -9.99 -1.92 -33.38
C ALA A 590 -9.80 -0.81 -32.34
N ARG A 591 -10.29 0.41 -32.61
CA ARG A 591 -10.27 1.53 -31.65
C ARG A 591 -11.13 1.29 -30.41
N LEU A 592 -12.32 0.69 -30.56
CA LEU A 592 -13.14 0.27 -29.42
C LEU A 592 -12.41 -0.78 -28.56
N ALA A 593 -11.72 -1.72 -29.19
CA ALA A 593 -10.94 -2.72 -28.47
C ALA A 593 -9.75 -2.09 -27.71
N ALA A 594 -9.07 -1.11 -28.30
CA ALA A 594 -8.05 -0.33 -27.60
C ALA A 594 -8.63 0.46 -26.41
N CYS A 595 -9.81 1.07 -26.58
CA CYS A 595 -10.53 1.72 -25.48
C CYS A 595 -10.81 0.72 -24.35
N ASP A 596 -11.35 -0.47 -24.66
CA ASP A 596 -11.65 -1.48 -23.64
C ASP A 596 -10.39 -1.98 -22.91
N ALA A 597 -9.28 -2.15 -23.63
CA ALA A 597 -7.99 -2.47 -23.02
C ALA A 597 -7.52 -1.39 -22.03
N VAL A 598 -7.69 -0.11 -22.37
CA VAL A 598 -7.41 1.02 -21.46
C VAL A 598 -8.32 0.97 -20.24
N ARG A 599 -9.61 0.71 -20.40
CA ARG A 599 -10.57 0.56 -19.30
C ARG A 599 -10.13 -0.54 -18.33
N VAL A 600 -9.84 -1.72 -18.86
CA VAL A 600 -9.38 -2.86 -18.05
C VAL A 600 -8.10 -2.50 -17.30
N THR A 601 -7.14 -1.88 -17.99
CA THR A 601 -5.86 -1.50 -17.40
C THR A 601 -6.02 -0.44 -16.30
N LEU A 602 -6.84 0.59 -16.51
CA LEU A 602 -7.13 1.60 -15.49
C LEU A 602 -7.84 0.98 -14.27
N ALA A 603 -8.82 0.09 -14.50
CA ALA A 603 -9.51 -0.62 -13.43
C ALA A 603 -8.54 -1.49 -12.61
N LEU A 604 -7.64 -2.22 -13.27
CA LEU A 604 -6.59 -3.02 -12.61
C LEU A 604 -5.69 -2.12 -11.74
N VAL A 605 -5.14 -1.06 -12.32
CA VAL A 605 -4.20 -0.18 -11.60
C VAL A 605 -4.88 0.50 -10.41
N LEU A 606 -6.12 1.00 -10.57
CA LEU A 606 -6.91 1.56 -9.47
C LEU A 606 -7.14 0.50 -8.37
N THR A 607 -7.48 -0.73 -8.73
CA THR A 607 -7.65 -1.84 -7.77
C THR A 607 -6.35 -2.15 -7.02
N LEU A 608 -5.19 -2.13 -7.69
CA LEU A 608 -3.90 -2.37 -7.06
C LEU A 608 -3.52 -1.26 -6.06
N VAL A 609 -4.01 -0.04 -6.24
CA VAL A 609 -3.85 1.03 -5.26
C VAL A 609 -5.05 1.15 -4.29
N GLY A 610 -6.00 0.20 -4.35
CA GLY A 610 -7.14 0.11 -3.46
C GLY A 610 -8.22 1.18 -3.68
N VAL A 611 -8.30 1.73 -4.89
CA VAL A 611 -9.23 2.78 -5.31
C VAL A 611 -10.26 2.19 -6.28
N SER A 612 -11.49 2.66 -6.22
CA SER A 612 -12.56 2.19 -7.11
C SER A 612 -12.38 2.67 -8.55
N ALA A 613 -12.93 1.91 -9.49
CA ALA A 613 -13.00 2.27 -10.92
C ALA A 613 -14.48 2.47 -11.32
N PRO A 614 -15.06 3.65 -11.06
CA PRO A 614 -16.47 3.89 -11.33
C PRO A 614 -16.75 3.84 -12.84
N GLU A 615 -17.87 3.22 -13.20
CA GLU A 615 -18.30 3.11 -14.60
C GLU A 615 -19.10 4.34 -15.06
N GLN A 616 -19.49 5.18 -14.10
CA GLN A 616 -20.25 6.43 -14.30
C GLN A 616 -19.72 7.51 -13.35
N MET A 617 -19.64 8.75 -13.82
CA MET A 617 -19.27 9.94 -13.04
C MET A 617 -20.05 11.16 -13.47
#